data_5dd6edd3e151a1a7b032480d4a2a40ee
#
_entry.id   5dd6edd3e151a1a7b032480d4a2a40ee
#
_cell.length_a   1.000
_cell.length_b   1.000
_cell.length_c   1.000
_cell.angle_alpha   90.00
_cell.angle_beta   90.00
_cell.angle_gamma   90.00
#
_symmetry.space_group_name_H-M   'P 1'
#
loop_
_entity.id
_entity.type
_entity.pdbx_description
1 polymer ?
#
loop_
_entity_poly.entity_id
_entity_poly.type
_entity_poly.pdbx_seq_one_letter_code
_entity_poly.pdbx_strand_id
1 'polypeptide(L)'
;MTNMKSRQLIGLVLAVVFALSFSFPLQAQAKSTAKKVNINTADLKELQTLPRIGEKVAQRIIDYRKEHGEFKKIEELMKVQGVGEKTFKLLKDKIEVRTKDK
;
A
#
# COMPACT_ATOMS: atom_id res chain seq x y z
N MET A 1 39.59 18.56 37.45
CA MET A 1 39.09 17.39 37.74
C MET A 1 37.66 17.22 37.43
N THR A 2 36.86 18.03 37.87
CA THR A 2 35.48 17.90 37.62
C THR A 2 35.10 18.00 36.18
N ASN A 3 35.93 18.59 35.42
CA ASN A 3 35.62 18.73 34.01
C ASN A 3 35.46 17.45 33.27
N MET A 4 36.19 16.50 33.67
CA MET A 4 36.10 15.25 32.96
C MET A 4 34.78 14.61 33.03
N LYS A 5 34.09 14.78 34.09
CA LYS A 5 32.81 14.18 34.24
C LYS A 5 31.82 14.79 33.32
N SER A 6 31.89 16.04 33.15
CA SER A 6 30.93 16.67 32.27
C SER A 6 31.10 16.19 30.86
N ARG A 7 32.29 15.99 30.45
CA ARG A 7 32.48 15.55 29.10
C ARG A 7 31.88 14.21 28.85
N GLN A 8 31.91 13.34 29.81
CA GLN A 8 31.34 12.07 29.61
C GLN A 8 29.86 12.10 29.48
N LEU A 9 29.25 12.97 30.21
CA LEU A 9 27.84 13.07 30.13
C LEU A 9 27.37 13.50 28.77
N ILE A 10 28.10 14.38 28.19
CA ILE A 10 27.70 14.85 26.87
C ILE A 10 27.73 13.74 25.86
N GLY A 11 28.69 12.87 25.99
CA GLY A 11 28.76 11.78 25.05
C GLY A 11 27.56 10.87 25.13
N LEU A 12 27.09 10.65 26.32
CA LEU A 12 25.96 9.79 26.47
C LEU A 12 24.71 10.35 25.83
N VAL A 13 24.53 11.60 25.97
CA VAL A 13 23.36 12.23 25.40
C VAL A 13 23.31 12.05 23.91
N LEU A 14 24.43 12.17 23.28
CA LEU A 14 24.47 12.03 21.85
C LEU A 14 24.05 10.64 21.42
N ALA A 15 24.45 9.67 22.17
CA ALA A 15 24.13 8.33 21.80
C ALA A 15 22.64 8.07 21.86
N VAL A 16 22.00 8.65 22.80
CA VAL A 16 20.58 8.47 22.92
C VAL A 16 19.81 9.04 21.76
N VAL A 17 20.19 10.22 21.38
CA VAL A 17 19.54 10.85 20.28
C VAL A 17 19.65 10.01 19.02
N PHE A 18 20.80 9.45 18.82
CA PHE A 18 21.00 8.68 17.66
C PHE A 18 20.07 7.49 17.61
N ALA A 19 19.86 6.86 18.72
CA ALA A 19 19.02 5.71 18.75
C ALA A 19 17.59 5.99 18.41
N LEU A 20 17.11 7.13 18.77
CA LEU A 20 15.76 7.46 18.48
C LEU A 20 15.42 7.53 17.02
N SER A 21 16.33 8.00 16.25
CA SER A 21 16.04 8.18 14.85
C SER A 21 15.87 6.88 14.11
N PHE A 22 16.23 5.79 14.69
CA PHE A 22 16.10 4.56 14.02
C PHE A 22 14.73 4.02 13.90
N SER A 23 13.82 4.38 14.73
CA SER A 23 12.56 3.77 14.77
C SER A 23 11.57 4.14 13.75
N PHE A 24 11.69 5.28 13.17
CA PHE A 24 10.70 5.74 12.25
C PHE A 24 10.38 4.94 11.05
N PRO A 25 11.32 4.50 10.31
CA PRO A 25 11.02 3.84 9.05
C PRO A 25 10.16 2.61 9.19
N LEU A 26 10.24 1.96 10.30
CA LEU A 26 9.49 0.78 10.47
C LEU A 26 8.01 0.97 10.51
N GLN A 27 7.61 2.03 11.10
CA GLN A 27 6.22 2.29 11.21
C GLN A 27 5.56 2.61 9.92
N ALA A 28 6.27 3.26 9.07
CA ALA A 28 5.72 3.61 7.80
C ALA A 28 5.37 2.38 7.01
N GLN A 29 6.17 1.36 7.10
CA GLN A 29 5.89 0.16 6.38
C GLN A 29 4.68 -0.56 6.89
N ALA A 30 4.51 -0.59 8.14
CA ALA A 30 3.39 -1.27 8.69
C ALA A 30 2.08 -0.72 8.21
N LYS A 31 2.01 0.57 8.01
CA LYS A 31 0.82 1.16 7.53
C LYS A 31 0.46 0.76 6.15
N SER A 32 1.39 0.73 5.28
CA SER A 32 1.09 0.47 3.90
C SER A 32 0.55 -0.93 3.70
N THR A 33 0.92 -1.87 4.52
CA THR A 33 0.45 -3.21 4.28
C THR A 33 -0.99 -3.41 4.68
N ALA A 34 -1.52 -2.56 5.49
CA ALA A 34 -2.88 -2.72 5.93
C ALA A 34 -3.91 -2.11 5.01
N LYS A 35 -3.46 -1.35 4.06
CA LYS A 35 -4.38 -0.63 3.22
C LYS A 35 -4.85 -1.42 2.03
N LYS A 36 -6.15 -1.40 1.78
CA LYS A 36 -6.69 -2.07 0.61
C LYS A 36 -6.60 -1.18 -0.61
N VAL A 37 -6.59 -1.80 -1.77
CA VAL A 37 -6.50 -1.08 -3.02
C VAL A 37 -7.90 -0.78 -3.54
N ASN A 38 -8.19 0.49 -3.78
CA ASN A 38 -9.47 0.88 -4.33
C ASN A 38 -9.42 0.71 -5.84
N ILE A 39 -10.09 -0.29 -6.37
CA ILE A 39 -9.98 -0.60 -7.78
C ILE A 39 -10.58 0.46 -8.69
N ASN A 40 -11.35 1.38 -8.14
CA ASN A 40 -11.90 2.45 -8.96
C ASN A 40 -10.93 3.60 -9.17
N THR A 41 -9.95 3.76 -8.32
CA THR A 41 -9.03 4.88 -8.45
C THR A 41 -7.56 4.48 -8.56
N ALA A 42 -7.23 3.22 -8.32
CA ALA A 42 -5.84 2.78 -8.35
C ALA A 42 -5.22 2.98 -9.71
N ASP A 43 -3.96 3.37 -9.73
CA ASP A 43 -3.28 3.52 -11.00
C ASP A 43 -2.61 2.21 -11.40
N LEU A 44 -1.95 2.22 -12.52
CA LEU A 44 -1.36 1.00 -13.05
C LEU A 44 -0.41 0.34 -12.08
N LYS A 45 0.44 1.10 -11.46
CA LYS A 45 1.39 0.55 -10.53
C LYS A 45 0.75 -0.02 -9.30
N GLU A 46 -0.23 0.67 -8.80
CA GLU A 46 -0.92 0.23 -7.62
C GLU A 46 -1.65 -1.09 -7.85
N LEU A 47 -2.27 -1.23 -9.01
CA LEU A 47 -2.95 -2.46 -9.34
C LEU A 47 -1.98 -3.63 -9.48
N GLN A 48 -0.77 -3.35 -9.93
CA GLN A 48 0.21 -4.41 -10.08
C GLN A 48 0.75 -4.92 -8.76
N THR A 49 0.49 -4.24 -7.67
CA THR A 49 0.89 -4.76 -6.37
C THR A 49 0.02 -5.93 -5.94
N LEU A 50 -1.10 -6.13 -6.61
CA LEU A 50 -1.98 -7.22 -6.26
C LEU A 50 -1.47 -8.54 -6.83
N PRO A 51 -1.65 -9.64 -6.12
CA PRO A 51 -1.17 -10.92 -6.63
C PRO A 51 -1.84 -11.27 -7.95
N ARG A 52 -1.07 -11.80 -8.85
CA ARG A 52 -1.53 -12.22 -10.16
C ARG A 52 -2.02 -11.13 -11.08
N ILE A 53 -1.84 -9.89 -10.72
CA ILE A 53 -2.21 -8.79 -11.58
C ILE A 53 -0.93 -8.20 -12.17
N GLY A 54 -0.63 -8.56 -13.40
CA GLY A 54 0.51 -8.00 -14.09
C GLY A 54 0.11 -6.76 -14.85
N GLU A 55 1.02 -6.26 -15.64
CA GLU A 55 0.78 -5.02 -16.36
C GLU A 55 -0.41 -5.09 -17.29
N LYS A 56 -0.56 -6.17 -18.03
CA LYS A 56 -1.67 -6.29 -18.95
C LYS A 56 -3.01 -6.34 -18.25
N VAL A 57 -3.11 -7.11 -17.20
CA VAL A 57 -4.37 -7.21 -16.50
C VAL A 57 -4.68 -5.89 -15.81
N ALA A 58 -3.66 -5.24 -15.25
CA ALA A 58 -3.87 -3.95 -14.62
C ALA A 58 -4.42 -2.94 -15.63
N GLN A 59 -3.87 -2.96 -16.84
CA GLN A 59 -4.35 -2.06 -17.87
C GLN A 59 -5.79 -2.37 -18.25
N ARG A 60 -6.14 -3.65 -18.31
CA ARG A 60 -7.50 -4.03 -18.61
C ARG A 60 -8.49 -3.57 -17.55
N ILE A 61 -8.06 -3.55 -16.30
CA ILE A 61 -8.91 -3.05 -15.26
C ILE A 61 -9.16 -1.57 -15.45
N ILE A 62 -8.13 -0.83 -15.79
CA ILE A 62 -8.26 0.59 -16.03
C ILE A 62 -9.17 0.84 -17.23
N ASP A 63 -8.98 0.10 -18.29
CA ASP A 63 -9.79 0.26 -19.49
C ASP A 63 -11.23 -0.10 -19.22
N TYR A 64 -11.47 -1.14 -18.45
CA TYR A 64 -12.82 -1.56 -18.14
C TYR A 64 -13.56 -0.45 -17.40
N ARG A 65 -12.94 0.14 -16.39
CA ARG A 65 -13.64 1.16 -15.64
C ARG A 65 -13.86 2.44 -16.46
N LYS A 66 -13.03 2.67 -17.46
CA LYS A 66 -13.23 3.81 -18.33
C LYS A 66 -14.41 3.58 -19.27
N GLU A 67 -14.53 2.37 -19.75
CA GLU A 67 -15.58 2.05 -20.70
C GLU A 67 -16.92 1.76 -20.06
N HIS A 68 -16.93 1.13 -18.91
CA HIS A 68 -18.17 0.71 -18.29
C HIS A 68 -18.53 1.47 -17.02
N GLY A 69 -17.67 2.37 -16.60
CA GLY A 69 -17.94 3.11 -15.38
C GLY A 69 -17.31 2.43 -14.18
N GLU A 70 -17.48 3.04 -13.04
CA GLU A 70 -16.87 2.52 -11.84
C GLU A 70 -17.43 1.16 -11.46
N PHE A 71 -16.58 0.37 -10.82
CA PHE A 71 -17.03 -0.89 -10.28
C PHE A 71 -17.93 -0.60 -9.09
N LYS A 72 -19.03 -1.30 -8.99
CA LYS A 72 -19.96 -1.11 -7.89
C LYS A 72 -19.73 -2.08 -6.78
N LYS A 73 -19.09 -3.19 -7.07
CA LYS A 73 -18.71 -4.13 -6.05
C LYS A 73 -17.47 -4.87 -6.53
N ILE A 74 -16.74 -5.45 -5.59
CA ILE A 74 -15.47 -6.07 -5.95
C ILE A 74 -15.66 -7.26 -6.87
N GLU A 75 -16.79 -7.92 -6.78
CA GLU A 75 -17.05 -9.07 -7.64
C GLU A 75 -17.06 -8.71 -9.11
N GLU A 76 -17.33 -7.47 -9.43
CA GLU A 76 -17.34 -7.07 -10.83
C GLU A 76 -15.96 -7.13 -11.45
N LEU A 77 -14.93 -7.22 -10.65
CA LEU A 77 -13.60 -7.34 -11.18
C LEU A 77 -13.46 -8.61 -12.01
N MET A 78 -14.25 -9.62 -11.74
CA MET A 78 -14.18 -10.84 -12.52
C MET A 78 -14.68 -10.66 -13.95
N LYS A 79 -15.29 -9.52 -14.26
CA LYS A 79 -15.69 -9.25 -15.61
C LYS A 79 -14.51 -8.80 -16.47
N VAL A 80 -13.41 -8.46 -15.84
CA VAL A 80 -12.24 -8.03 -16.57
C VAL A 80 -11.51 -9.28 -17.08
N GLN A 81 -11.16 -9.26 -18.35
CA GLN A 81 -10.48 -10.40 -18.91
C GLN A 81 -9.13 -10.59 -18.23
N GLY A 82 -8.85 -11.77 -17.80
CA GLY A 82 -7.62 -12.06 -17.08
C GLY A 82 -7.82 -12.21 -15.59
N VAL A 83 -8.99 -11.86 -15.08
CA VAL A 83 -9.31 -12.04 -13.67
C VAL A 83 -10.35 -13.12 -13.56
N GLY A 84 -9.91 -14.30 -13.21
CA GLY A 84 -10.83 -15.42 -13.04
C GLY A 84 -11.20 -15.58 -11.59
N GLU A 85 -11.94 -16.64 -11.34
CA GLU A 85 -12.39 -16.91 -10.00
C GLU A 85 -11.26 -17.16 -9.03
N LYS A 86 -10.25 -17.88 -9.44
CA LYS A 86 -9.12 -18.14 -8.60
C LYS A 86 -8.37 -16.88 -8.25
N THR A 87 -8.13 -16.04 -9.25
CA THR A 87 -7.46 -14.80 -9.03
C THR A 87 -8.28 -13.92 -8.10
N PHE A 88 -9.56 -13.86 -8.33
CA PHE A 88 -10.42 -13.05 -7.49
C PHE A 88 -10.36 -13.48 -6.03
N LYS A 89 -10.32 -14.76 -5.77
CA LYS A 89 -10.24 -15.23 -4.41
C LYS A 89 -8.97 -14.75 -3.70
N LEU A 90 -7.90 -14.61 -4.43
CA LEU A 90 -6.67 -14.12 -3.86
C LEU A 90 -6.73 -12.63 -3.60
N LEU A 91 -7.53 -11.93 -4.36
CA LEU A 91 -7.59 -10.47 -4.26
C LEU A 91 -8.61 -9.93 -3.30
N LYS A 92 -9.69 -10.66 -3.09
CA LYS A 92 -10.84 -10.07 -2.42
C LYS A 92 -10.55 -9.43 -1.07
N ASP A 93 -9.58 -9.92 -0.36
CA ASP A 93 -9.25 -9.32 0.93
C ASP A 93 -8.32 -8.12 0.79
N LYS A 94 -7.81 -7.89 -0.40
CA LYS A 94 -6.85 -6.82 -0.63
C LYS A 94 -7.40 -5.67 -1.44
N ILE A 95 -8.64 -5.76 -1.86
CA ILE A 95 -9.25 -4.74 -2.69
C ILE A 95 -10.53 -4.22 -2.09
N GLU A 96 -10.91 -3.04 -2.51
CA GLU A 96 -12.17 -2.46 -2.06
C GLU A 96 -12.74 -1.61 -3.17
N VAL A 97 -14.00 -1.24 -3.03
CA VAL A 97 -14.64 -0.38 -3.99
C VAL A 97 -15.14 0.86 -3.28
N ARG A 98 -14.69 2.01 -3.73
CA ARG A 98 -15.20 3.27 -3.23
C ARG A 98 -15.55 4.10 -4.44
N THR A 99 -16.78 4.54 -4.52
CA THR A 99 -17.18 5.35 -5.65
C THR A 99 -16.99 6.81 -5.29
N LYS A 100 -16.87 7.64 -6.30
CA LYS A 100 -16.65 9.02 -6.10
C LYS A 100 -17.80 9.76 -5.54
N ASP A 101 -18.95 9.39 -5.92
CA ASP A 101 -20.02 10.18 -5.47
C ASP A 101 -20.38 9.78 -4.12
N LYS A 102 -20.45 10.10 -3.52
CA LYS A 102 -20.76 9.89 -2.36
C LYS A 102 -21.03 10.39 -1.82
#